data_19b8dbee6afaf802d2243f68b3466b91
#
_entry.id   19b8dbee6afaf802d2243f68b3466b91
#
_cell.length_a   1.000
_cell.length_b   1.000
_cell.length_c   1.000
_cell.angle_alpha   90.00
_cell.angle_beta   90.00
_cell.angle_gamma   90.00
#
_symmetry.space_group_name_H-M   'P 1'
#
loop_
_entity.id
_entity.type
_entity.pdbx_description
1 polymer ?
#
loop_
_entity_poly.entity_id
_entity_poly.type
_entity_poly.pdbx_seq_one_letter_code
_entity_poly.pdbx_strand_id
1 'polypeptide(L)'
;MLKIGFIDYYLDEWHANSYPKMIRDAVGDKLEVAYAYGQIASPITGMTSRQWCEKYGAELCETIEELVEKSDVLLVLSPDNCEMHEQLCQIPLRSGKRTYIDKTFAPDLPTAQRIYALAEEFGTPCYSTSALRYAEEYVNWESAPITAISSWGPNGFDRYSIHQLEPMMMLVNCPVKRVLYTGAEKWYTVNLEFTDGRFATLTGFDGGCDFMMHVATTGEAKRVVVKSNFFGAFIEQLCDFFLGGEVKVPHEETLGIMAVRGAVLKAQEVPGQWIEV
;
A
#
# COMPACT_ATOMS: atom_id res chain seq x y z
N MET A 1 -6.46 24.51 9.02
CA MET A 1 -6.33 23.68 7.82
C MET A 1 -4.87 23.30 7.66
N LEU A 2 -4.56 21.98 7.79
CA LEU A 2 -3.20 21.50 7.55
C LEU A 2 -2.97 21.33 6.04
N LYS A 3 -1.76 21.60 5.61
CA LYS A 3 -1.33 21.56 4.21
C LYS A 3 -0.60 20.24 3.92
N ILE A 4 -1.09 19.48 2.96
CA ILE A 4 -0.48 18.24 2.48
C ILE A 4 0.42 18.58 1.30
N GLY A 5 1.65 18.06 1.31
CA GLY A 5 2.56 18.02 0.17
C GLY A 5 2.51 16.66 -0.51
N PHE A 6 2.22 16.63 -1.80
CA PHE A 6 2.30 15.45 -2.66
C PHE A 6 3.68 15.35 -3.31
N ILE A 7 4.35 14.23 -3.14
CA ILE A 7 5.65 13.92 -3.73
C ILE A 7 5.48 12.68 -4.58
N ASP A 8 5.81 12.77 -5.87
CA ASP A 8 5.62 11.67 -6.80
C ASP A 8 6.76 11.59 -7.82
N TYR A 9 6.93 10.43 -8.43
CA TYR A 9 7.76 10.29 -9.61
C TYR A 9 7.12 11.03 -10.79
N TYR A 10 5.79 10.85 -11.01
CA TYR A 10 4.99 11.68 -11.92
C TYR A 10 3.55 11.83 -11.39
N LEU A 11 3.06 13.05 -11.31
CA LEU A 11 1.78 13.38 -10.65
C LEU A 11 0.52 12.91 -11.38
N ASP A 12 0.56 12.76 -12.72
CA ASP A 12 -0.65 12.37 -13.47
C ASP A 12 -0.86 10.87 -13.43
N GLU A 13 -1.22 10.37 -12.25
CA GLU A 13 -1.60 8.99 -11.97
C GLU A 13 -2.88 8.96 -11.10
N TRP A 14 -3.46 7.78 -10.92
CA TRP A 14 -4.82 7.67 -10.36
C TRP A 14 -4.92 8.17 -8.91
N HIS A 15 -3.94 7.87 -8.03
CA HIS A 15 -3.95 8.27 -6.62
C HIS A 15 -3.83 9.79 -6.50
N ALA A 16 -2.83 10.39 -7.13
CA ALA A 16 -2.67 11.84 -7.15
C ALA A 16 -3.89 12.55 -7.76
N ASN A 17 -4.50 11.98 -8.80
CA ASN A 17 -5.68 12.55 -9.45
C ASN A 17 -6.95 12.44 -8.59
N SER A 18 -7.06 11.44 -7.72
CA SER A 18 -8.28 11.11 -6.98
C SER A 18 -8.27 11.60 -5.53
N TYR A 19 -7.13 11.52 -4.85
CA TYR A 19 -7.02 11.81 -3.43
C TYR A 19 -7.39 13.25 -3.03
N PRO A 20 -7.08 14.31 -3.81
CA PRO A 20 -7.47 15.68 -3.43
C PRO A 20 -8.98 15.82 -3.19
N LYS A 21 -9.78 15.22 -4.08
CA LYS A 21 -11.25 15.21 -3.91
C LYS A 21 -11.68 14.33 -2.75
N MET A 22 -11.14 13.12 -2.64
CA MET A 22 -11.51 12.17 -1.58
C MET A 22 -11.20 12.72 -0.18
N ILE A 23 -10.04 13.36 0.00
CA ILE A 23 -9.66 14.01 1.26
C ILE A 23 -10.63 15.13 1.61
N ARG A 24 -10.96 15.98 0.65
CA ARG A 24 -11.93 17.07 0.84
C ARG A 24 -13.31 16.54 1.21
N ASP A 25 -13.76 15.47 0.55
CA ASP A 25 -15.06 14.84 0.83
C ASP A 25 -15.08 14.23 2.26
N ALA A 26 -13.95 13.66 2.72
CA ALA A 26 -13.85 13.01 4.03
C ALA A 26 -13.79 13.99 5.21
N VAL A 27 -13.02 15.08 5.09
CA VAL A 27 -12.71 15.95 6.25
C VAL A 27 -12.94 17.44 6.01
N GLY A 28 -13.47 17.83 4.86
CA GLY A 28 -13.74 19.22 4.51
C GLY A 28 -12.45 20.07 4.53
N ASP A 29 -12.53 21.23 5.18
CA ASP A 29 -11.43 22.20 5.22
C ASP A 29 -10.35 21.87 6.27
N LYS A 30 -10.35 20.69 6.88
CA LYS A 30 -9.33 20.33 7.88
C LYS A 30 -7.97 20.05 7.23
N LEU A 31 -7.99 19.47 6.03
CA LEU A 31 -6.81 19.11 5.24
C LEU A 31 -6.96 19.61 3.79
N GLU A 32 -5.86 20.00 3.19
CA GLU A 32 -5.80 20.46 1.80
C GLU A 32 -4.52 19.95 1.13
N VAL A 33 -4.62 19.42 -0.08
CA VAL A 33 -3.46 19.18 -0.96
C VAL A 33 -3.03 20.53 -1.52
N ALA A 34 -2.07 21.15 -0.85
CA ALA A 34 -1.65 22.52 -1.13
C ALA A 34 -0.42 22.60 -2.03
N TYR A 35 0.47 21.62 -1.94
CA TYR A 35 1.75 21.61 -2.64
C TYR A 35 1.97 20.28 -3.35
N ALA A 36 2.65 20.33 -4.51
CA ALA A 36 3.00 19.11 -5.23
C ALA A 36 4.38 19.23 -5.89
N TYR A 37 5.08 18.11 -5.92
CA TYR A 37 6.33 17.86 -6.63
C TYR A 37 6.20 16.59 -7.46
N GLY A 38 6.51 16.66 -8.73
CA GLY A 38 6.66 15.49 -9.61
C GLY A 38 8.01 15.54 -10.30
N GLN A 39 8.78 14.45 -10.20
CA GLN A 39 10.15 14.40 -10.70
C GLN A 39 10.23 14.46 -12.21
N ILE A 40 9.26 13.88 -12.91
CA ILE A 40 9.16 13.88 -14.38
C ILE A 40 7.75 14.23 -14.85
N ALA A 41 7.59 14.52 -16.12
CA ALA A 41 6.27 14.54 -16.76
C ALA A 41 5.71 13.11 -16.85
N SER A 42 4.38 12.97 -16.85
CA SER A 42 3.73 11.66 -16.98
C SER A 42 4.19 10.93 -18.24
N PRO A 43 4.76 9.72 -18.12
CA PRO A 43 5.16 8.92 -19.28
C PRO A 43 3.96 8.38 -20.08
N ILE A 44 2.76 8.46 -19.49
CA ILE A 44 1.51 7.96 -20.09
C ILE A 44 0.83 9.03 -20.92
N THR A 45 0.67 10.23 -20.37
CA THR A 45 -0.10 11.32 -20.99
C THR A 45 0.75 12.48 -21.47
N GLY A 46 2.00 12.59 -20.99
CA GLY A 46 2.88 13.73 -21.22
C GLY A 46 2.55 14.96 -20.34
N MET A 47 1.57 14.87 -19.43
CA MET A 47 1.22 15.97 -18.53
C MET A 47 2.39 16.31 -17.62
N THR A 48 2.79 17.59 -17.61
CA THR A 48 3.83 18.09 -16.70
C THR A 48 3.29 18.33 -15.30
N SER A 49 4.17 18.36 -14.30
CA SER A 49 3.80 18.68 -12.91
C SER A 49 3.11 20.04 -12.79
N ARG A 50 3.54 21.03 -13.57
CA ARG A 50 2.91 22.38 -13.64
C ARG A 50 1.46 22.29 -14.13
N GLN A 51 1.21 21.57 -15.21
CA GLN A 51 -0.15 21.38 -15.74
C GLN A 51 -1.05 20.62 -14.75
N TRP A 52 -0.50 19.65 -14.04
CA TRP A 52 -1.22 18.94 -12.98
C TRP A 52 -1.60 19.90 -11.84
N CYS A 53 -0.65 20.70 -11.36
CA CYS A 53 -0.89 21.70 -10.30
C CYS A 53 -1.95 22.72 -10.69
N GLU A 54 -1.89 23.25 -11.91
CA GLU A 54 -2.91 24.16 -12.45
C GLU A 54 -4.32 23.51 -12.48
N LYS A 55 -4.39 22.23 -12.86
CA LYS A 55 -5.65 21.48 -12.94
C LYS A 55 -6.27 21.19 -11.56
N TYR A 56 -5.45 20.86 -10.57
CA TYR A 56 -5.92 20.43 -9.24
C TYR A 56 -5.84 21.53 -8.17
N GLY A 57 -5.31 22.71 -8.51
CA GLY A 57 -5.26 23.86 -7.62
C GLY A 57 -4.17 23.79 -6.55
N ALA A 58 -3.12 23.00 -6.78
CA ALA A 58 -1.95 22.92 -5.91
C ALA A 58 -0.85 23.88 -6.39
N GLU A 59 0.04 24.30 -5.49
CA GLU A 59 1.25 25.05 -5.83
C GLU A 59 2.37 24.07 -6.21
N LEU A 60 3.00 24.31 -7.37
CA LEU A 60 4.16 23.52 -7.79
C LEU A 60 5.38 23.91 -6.96
N CYS A 61 6.04 22.92 -6.36
CA CYS A 61 7.36 23.06 -5.78
C CYS A 61 8.41 22.52 -6.74
N GLU A 62 9.51 23.24 -6.91
CA GLU A 62 10.59 22.83 -7.83
C GLU A 62 11.54 21.81 -7.17
N THR A 63 11.53 21.70 -5.83
CA THR A 63 12.30 20.72 -5.07
C THR A 63 11.48 20.08 -3.94
N ILE A 64 11.91 18.90 -3.49
CA ILE A 64 11.28 18.21 -2.36
C ILE A 64 11.52 19.00 -1.07
N GLU A 65 12.69 19.63 -0.90
CA GLU A 65 13.02 20.47 0.25
C GLU A 65 12.04 21.63 0.38
N GLU A 66 11.78 22.36 -0.70
CA GLU A 66 10.80 23.45 -0.74
C GLU A 66 9.41 22.95 -0.34
N LEU A 67 8.98 21.82 -0.90
CA LEU A 67 7.68 21.22 -0.59
C LEU A 67 7.59 20.84 0.89
N VAL A 68 8.62 20.17 1.43
CA VAL A 68 8.65 19.74 2.82
C VAL A 68 8.63 20.95 3.77
N GLU A 69 9.33 22.03 3.44
CA GLU A 69 9.31 23.27 4.25
C GLU A 69 7.90 23.87 4.36
N LYS A 70 7.18 23.93 3.23
CA LYS A 70 5.84 24.52 3.12
C LYS A 70 4.71 23.67 3.68
N SER A 71 4.87 22.35 3.72
CA SER A 71 3.82 21.39 4.08
C SER A 71 3.80 21.10 5.57
N ASP A 72 2.63 20.77 6.12
CA ASP A 72 2.46 20.27 7.50
C ASP A 72 2.61 18.75 7.58
N VAL A 73 2.11 18.04 6.56
CA VAL A 73 2.14 16.58 6.42
C VAL A 73 2.47 16.19 4.98
N LEU A 74 2.96 14.98 4.77
CA LEU A 74 3.55 14.56 3.51
C LEU A 74 2.96 13.25 3.01
N LEU A 75 2.77 13.17 1.71
CA LEU A 75 2.26 12.00 1.02
C LEU A 75 3.19 11.68 -0.15
N VAL A 76 3.98 10.60 -0.01
CA VAL A 76 4.84 10.09 -1.06
C VAL A 76 4.05 9.04 -1.83
N LEU A 77 3.73 9.37 -3.07
CA LEU A 77 2.94 8.55 -3.98
C LEU A 77 3.86 7.59 -4.78
N SER A 78 3.71 7.49 -6.08
CA SER A 78 4.41 6.57 -6.97
C SER A 78 3.91 5.12 -6.88
N PRO A 79 2.57 4.92 -6.99
CA PRO A 79 1.94 3.61 -6.82
C PRO A 79 2.42 2.55 -7.83
N ASP A 80 2.90 2.98 -8.99
CA ASP A 80 3.37 2.11 -10.06
C ASP A 80 4.91 2.05 -10.18
N ASN A 81 5.64 2.82 -9.35
CA ASN A 81 7.09 2.96 -9.36
C ASN A 81 7.67 2.90 -7.94
N CYS A 82 7.42 1.80 -7.25
CA CYS A 82 7.86 1.62 -5.86
C CYS A 82 9.39 1.67 -5.67
N GLU A 83 10.17 1.48 -6.74
CA GLU A 83 11.61 1.66 -6.76
C GLU A 83 12.06 3.11 -6.53
N MET A 84 11.15 4.07 -6.73
CA MET A 84 11.41 5.49 -6.50
C MET A 84 11.19 5.90 -5.03
N HIS A 85 10.48 5.11 -4.23
CA HIS A 85 10.12 5.49 -2.87
C HIS A 85 11.33 5.78 -2.00
N GLU A 86 12.40 4.98 -2.05
CA GLU A 86 13.60 5.22 -1.23
C GLU A 86 14.23 6.59 -1.54
N GLN A 87 14.31 6.98 -2.82
CA GLN A 87 14.83 8.28 -3.21
C GLN A 87 13.89 9.41 -2.79
N LEU A 88 12.60 9.28 -3.07
CA LEU A 88 11.60 10.32 -2.81
C LEU A 88 11.36 10.55 -1.31
N CYS A 89 11.63 9.53 -0.47
CA CYS A 89 11.46 9.60 0.98
C CYS A 89 12.65 10.23 1.73
N GLN A 90 13.81 10.45 1.09
CA GLN A 90 15.02 10.91 1.79
C GLN A 90 14.83 12.20 2.59
N ILE A 91 14.19 13.20 2.01
CA ILE A 91 13.93 14.49 2.67
C ILE A 91 12.69 14.41 3.57
N PRO A 92 11.55 13.87 3.11
CA PRO A 92 10.37 13.68 3.95
C PRO A 92 10.64 13.01 5.29
N LEU A 93 11.33 11.86 5.28
CA LEU A 93 11.56 11.08 6.50
C LEU A 93 12.57 11.71 7.47
N ARG A 94 13.40 12.64 7.01
CA ARG A 94 14.31 13.44 7.88
C ARG A 94 13.61 14.62 8.53
N SER A 95 12.40 14.97 8.10
CA SER A 95 11.71 16.17 8.54
C SER A 95 10.99 16.05 9.88
N GLY A 96 10.74 14.84 10.37
CA GLY A 96 9.88 14.57 11.53
C GLY A 96 8.39 14.76 11.25
N LYS A 97 7.99 15.16 10.03
CA LYS A 97 6.59 15.39 9.66
C LYS A 97 5.90 14.06 9.33
N ARG A 98 4.64 13.92 9.74
CA ARG A 98 3.83 12.73 9.42
C ARG A 98 3.84 12.47 7.94
N THR A 99 4.29 11.28 7.54
CA THR A 99 4.49 10.89 6.14
C THR A 99 3.77 9.58 5.84
N TYR A 100 2.87 9.59 4.87
CA TYR A 100 2.35 8.36 4.28
C TYR A 100 3.15 8.03 3.03
N ILE A 101 3.51 6.76 2.88
CA ILE A 101 4.21 6.24 1.70
C ILE A 101 3.29 5.22 1.03
N ASP A 102 3.05 5.38 -0.26
CA ASP A 102 2.04 4.58 -0.95
C ASP A 102 2.46 3.10 -1.13
N LYS A 103 1.49 2.28 -1.47
CA LYS A 103 1.70 0.88 -1.88
C LYS A 103 2.23 0.85 -3.34
N THR A 104 2.99 -0.10 -3.79
CA THR A 104 3.76 -1.08 -3.02
C THR A 104 4.92 -0.36 -2.33
N PHE A 105 5.11 -0.62 -1.05
CA PHE A 105 6.02 0.18 -0.22
C PHE A 105 7.46 0.27 -0.74
N ALA A 106 8.00 -0.84 -1.25
CA ALA A 106 9.37 -0.92 -1.76
C ALA A 106 9.51 -2.06 -2.78
N PRO A 107 10.54 -2.05 -3.63
CA PRO A 107 10.81 -3.14 -4.56
C PRO A 107 11.22 -4.45 -3.85
N ASP A 108 11.90 -4.33 -2.72
CA ASP A 108 12.42 -5.47 -1.94
C ASP A 108 12.50 -5.18 -0.44
N LEU A 109 12.71 -6.22 0.36
CA LEU A 109 12.81 -6.11 1.82
C LEU A 109 14.00 -5.25 2.28
N PRO A 110 15.24 -5.36 1.75
CA PRO A 110 16.34 -4.49 2.16
C PRO A 110 16.05 -3.01 1.95
N THR A 111 15.41 -2.64 0.85
CA THR A 111 15.00 -1.26 0.59
C THR A 111 13.92 -0.80 1.60
N ALA A 112 12.93 -1.64 1.88
CA ALA A 112 11.91 -1.36 2.89
C ALA A 112 12.54 -1.14 4.28
N GLN A 113 13.49 -1.96 4.67
CA GLN A 113 14.22 -1.81 5.94
C GLN A 113 14.99 -0.47 6.01
N ARG A 114 15.65 -0.04 4.93
CA ARG A 114 16.34 1.25 4.89
C ARG A 114 15.39 2.43 5.00
N ILE A 115 14.22 2.37 4.33
CA ILE A 115 13.19 3.42 4.42
C ILE A 115 12.70 3.57 5.87
N TYR A 116 12.33 2.47 6.53
CA TYR A 116 11.87 2.53 7.91
C TYR A 116 12.98 2.89 8.90
N ALA A 117 14.21 2.38 8.71
CA ALA A 117 15.35 2.76 9.55
C ALA A 117 15.60 4.28 9.50
N LEU A 118 15.45 4.91 8.33
CA LEU A 118 15.57 6.36 8.18
C LEU A 118 14.44 7.08 8.95
N ALA A 119 13.21 6.60 8.86
CA ALA A 119 12.09 7.18 9.61
C ALA A 119 12.31 7.08 11.12
N GLU A 120 12.80 5.95 11.61
CA GLU A 120 13.11 5.71 13.03
C GLU A 120 14.25 6.60 13.51
N GLU A 121 15.33 6.75 12.73
CA GLU A 121 16.46 7.62 13.03
C GLU A 121 16.03 9.07 13.32
N PHE A 122 15.05 9.56 12.56
CA PHE A 122 14.55 10.94 12.68
C PHE A 122 13.25 11.06 13.48
N GLY A 123 12.73 9.96 14.03
CA GLY A 123 11.47 9.94 14.78
C GLY A 123 10.27 10.36 13.95
N THR A 124 10.30 10.12 12.64
CA THR A 124 9.23 10.51 11.71
C THR A 124 8.11 9.47 11.72
N PRO A 125 6.89 9.83 12.18
CA PRO A 125 5.77 8.91 12.09
C PRO A 125 5.44 8.63 10.62
N CYS A 126 5.51 7.36 10.22
CA CYS A 126 5.16 6.96 8.85
C CYS A 126 4.55 5.56 8.80
N TYR A 127 3.83 5.28 7.72
CA TYR A 127 3.35 3.94 7.38
C TYR A 127 2.98 3.84 5.90
N SER A 128 2.76 2.62 5.46
CA SER A 128 2.23 2.28 4.13
C SER A 128 1.11 1.26 4.28
N THR A 129 0.16 1.26 3.36
CA THR A 129 -0.93 0.28 3.37
C THR A 129 -1.64 0.19 2.03
N SER A 130 -2.29 -0.95 1.79
CA SER A 130 -3.32 -1.08 0.76
C SER A 130 -4.67 -0.59 1.27
N ALA A 131 -5.39 0.17 0.46
CA ALA A 131 -6.75 0.59 0.79
C ALA A 131 -7.68 -0.61 1.09
N LEU A 132 -7.47 -1.76 0.45
CA LEU A 132 -8.31 -2.95 0.64
C LEU A 132 -8.29 -3.49 2.08
N ARG A 133 -7.22 -3.21 2.86
CA ARG A 133 -7.15 -3.53 4.29
C ARG A 133 -8.35 -2.98 5.06
N TYR A 134 -8.90 -1.84 4.63
CA TYR A 134 -9.98 -1.12 5.32
C TYR A 134 -11.38 -1.52 4.84
N ALA A 135 -11.50 -2.57 4.04
CA ALA A 135 -12.81 -3.10 3.70
C ALA A 135 -13.57 -3.53 4.96
N GLU A 136 -14.82 -3.11 5.10
CA GLU A 136 -15.67 -3.42 6.27
C GLU A 136 -15.76 -4.93 6.51
N GLU A 137 -15.74 -5.70 5.43
CA GLU A 137 -15.80 -7.15 5.46
C GLU A 137 -14.57 -7.78 6.14
N TYR A 138 -13.45 -7.06 6.22
CA TYR A 138 -12.20 -7.53 6.83
C TYR A 138 -11.97 -6.93 8.22
N VAL A 139 -12.17 -5.61 8.39
CA VAL A 139 -11.91 -4.95 9.68
C VAL A 139 -12.92 -5.34 10.76
N ASN A 140 -14.13 -5.72 10.38
CA ASN A 140 -15.18 -6.19 11.28
C ASN A 140 -15.19 -7.72 11.41
N TRP A 141 -14.06 -8.37 11.21
CA TRP A 141 -13.96 -9.82 11.34
C TRP A 141 -14.10 -10.25 12.81
N GLU A 142 -15.30 -10.66 13.17
CA GLU A 142 -15.64 -11.19 14.51
C GLU A 142 -15.91 -12.69 14.39
N SER A 143 -14.89 -13.51 14.48
CA SER A 143 -15.08 -14.94 14.26
C SER A 143 -14.12 -15.79 15.07
N ALA A 144 -14.41 -17.10 15.10
CA ALA A 144 -13.53 -18.10 15.63
C ALA A 144 -12.14 -18.05 14.97
N PRO A 145 -11.09 -18.61 15.60
CA PRO A 145 -9.73 -18.59 15.04
C PRO A 145 -9.68 -19.07 13.60
N ILE A 146 -9.01 -18.30 12.74
CA ILE A 146 -8.83 -18.61 11.33
C ILE A 146 -7.86 -19.79 11.20
N THR A 147 -8.26 -20.80 10.43
CA THR A 147 -7.47 -22.00 10.14
C THR A 147 -6.87 -21.99 8.74
N ALA A 148 -7.53 -21.37 7.76
CA ALA A 148 -7.03 -21.22 6.40
C ALA A 148 -7.72 -20.04 5.69
N ILE A 149 -7.04 -19.47 4.67
CA ILE A 149 -7.60 -18.47 3.77
C ILE A 149 -7.31 -18.89 2.32
N SER A 150 -8.30 -18.68 1.44
CA SER A 150 -8.10 -18.67 -0.01
C SER A 150 -8.57 -17.34 -0.56
N SER A 151 -7.64 -16.51 -1.03
CA SER A 151 -7.90 -15.16 -1.56
C SER A 151 -7.84 -15.17 -3.09
N TRP A 152 -8.74 -14.39 -3.69
CA TRP A 152 -8.83 -14.20 -5.13
C TRP A 152 -8.89 -12.70 -5.43
N GLY A 153 -8.17 -12.25 -6.47
CA GLY A 153 -8.13 -10.86 -6.87
C GLY A 153 -7.73 -10.67 -8.34
N PRO A 154 -7.91 -9.44 -8.86
CA PRO A 154 -7.59 -9.11 -10.25
C PRO A 154 -6.09 -8.96 -10.48
N ASN A 155 -5.72 -9.03 -11.76
CA ASN A 155 -4.43 -8.65 -12.33
C ASN A 155 -3.19 -9.44 -11.82
N GLY A 156 -2.02 -9.05 -12.35
CA GLY A 156 -0.75 -9.72 -12.10
C GLY A 156 -0.21 -9.55 -10.69
N PHE A 157 0.66 -10.49 -10.27
CA PHE A 157 1.22 -10.54 -8.92
C PHE A 157 1.93 -9.26 -8.52
N ASP A 158 2.79 -8.73 -9.37
CA ASP A 158 3.73 -7.67 -9.01
C ASP A 158 3.04 -6.38 -8.50
N ARG A 159 1.97 -5.95 -9.17
CA ARG A 159 1.25 -4.71 -8.86
C ARG A 159 0.06 -4.89 -7.93
N TYR A 160 -0.61 -6.05 -7.97
CA TYR A 160 -1.91 -6.24 -7.33
C TYR A 160 -1.92 -7.21 -6.14
N SER A 161 -0.89 -8.04 -5.98
CA SER A 161 -0.84 -8.98 -4.86
C SER A 161 -0.87 -8.30 -3.49
N ILE A 162 -0.33 -7.09 -3.39
CA ILE A 162 -0.33 -6.29 -2.16
C ILE A 162 -1.75 -6.12 -1.59
N HIS A 163 -2.74 -5.92 -2.47
CA HIS A 163 -4.13 -5.77 -2.05
C HIS A 163 -4.72 -7.04 -1.43
N GLN A 164 -4.21 -8.22 -1.78
CA GLN A 164 -4.62 -9.49 -1.18
C GLN A 164 -3.76 -9.89 0.01
N LEU A 165 -2.44 -9.67 -0.08
CA LEU A 165 -1.49 -10.00 0.99
C LEU A 165 -1.80 -9.24 2.28
N GLU A 166 -2.06 -7.95 2.18
CA GLU A 166 -2.23 -7.10 3.35
C GLU A 166 -3.43 -7.50 4.22
N PRO A 167 -4.68 -7.61 3.72
CA PRO A 167 -5.77 -8.09 4.54
C PRO A 167 -5.60 -9.54 5.00
N MET A 168 -4.94 -10.38 4.20
CA MET A 168 -4.63 -11.76 4.61
C MET A 168 -3.67 -11.80 5.79
N MET A 169 -2.56 -11.05 5.74
CA MET A 169 -1.58 -10.97 6.82
C MET A 169 -2.20 -10.37 8.10
N MET A 170 -3.01 -9.33 7.96
CA MET A 170 -3.78 -8.74 9.06
C MET A 170 -4.69 -9.78 9.73
N LEU A 171 -5.46 -10.54 8.95
CA LEU A 171 -6.41 -11.51 9.47
C LEU A 171 -5.74 -12.74 10.11
N VAL A 172 -4.68 -13.25 9.49
CA VAL A 172 -3.95 -14.43 10.01
C VAL A 172 -3.07 -14.07 11.18
N ASN A 173 -2.50 -12.87 11.19
CA ASN A 173 -1.61 -12.33 12.22
C ASN A 173 -0.50 -13.32 12.64
N CYS A 174 0.21 -13.84 11.65
CA CYS A 174 1.30 -14.81 11.84
C CYS A 174 2.33 -14.65 10.71
N PRO A 175 3.64 -14.74 10.98
CA PRO A 175 4.65 -14.69 9.94
C PRO A 175 4.52 -15.84 8.95
N VAL A 176 4.80 -15.55 7.67
CA VAL A 176 4.91 -16.58 6.64
C VAL A 176 6.27 -17.23 6.72
N LYS A 177 6.32 -18.55 6.69
CA LYS A 177 7.54 -19.36 6.72
C LYS A 177 8.10 -19.56 5.32
N ARG A 178 7.25 -19.96 4.37
CA ARG A 178 7.64 -20.23 2.98
C ARG A 178 6.48 -20.06 2.02
N VAL A 179 6.80 -19.91 0.75
CA VAL A 179 5.84 -19.72 -0.33
C VAL A 179 6.12 -20.68 -1.48
N LEU A 180 5.08 -21.04 -2.24
CA LEU A 180 5.19 -21.82 -3.45
C LEU A 180 4.32 -21.18 -4.53
N TYR A 181 4.93 -20.86 -5.68
CA TYR A 181 4.26 -20.27 -6.83
C TYR A 181 3.93 -21.31 -7.89
N THR A 182 2.71 -21.23 -8.42
CA THR A 182 2.29 -21.90 -9.65
C THR A 182 1.53 -20.92 -10.51
N GLY A 183 1.67 -20.99 -11.84
CA GLY A 183 0.96 -20.06 -12.69
C GLY A 183 1.06 -20.39 -14.16
N ALA A 184 0.28 -19.66 -14.93
CA ALA A 184 0.25 -19.64 -16.38
C ALA A 184 0.11 -18.17 -16.84
N GLU A 185 0.03 -17.93 -18.15
CA GLU A 185 0.05 -16.58 -18.73
C GLU A 185 -0.97 -15.60 -18.11
N LYS A 186 -2.17 -16.09 -17.76
CA LYS A 186 -3.28 -15.22 -17.32
C LYS A 186 -3.76 -15.49 -15.90
N TRP A 187 -3.10 -16.35 -15.17
CA TRP A 187 -3.43 -16.60 -13.77
C TRP A 187 -2.23 -17.16 -13.03
N TYR A 188 -2.22 -16.95 -11.71
CA TYR A 188 -1.25 -17.54 -10.80
C TYR A 188 -1.89 -17.88 -9.47
N THR A 189 -1.28 -18.81 -8.75
CA THR A 189 -1.59 -19.11 -7.36
C THR A 189 -0.30 -19.16 -6.56
N VAL A 190 -0.31 -18.49 -5.41
CA VAL A 190 0.74 -18.59 -4.39
C VAL A 190 0.17 -19.36 -3.21
N ASN A 191 0.86 -20.40 -2.79
CA ASN A 191 0.60 -21.07 -1.51
C ASN A 191 1.54 -20.46 -0.47
N LEU A 192 1.01 -20.12 0.70
CA LEU A 192 1.74 -19.61 1.85
C LEU A 192 1.60 -20.59 3.00
N GLU A 193 2.73 -20.98 3.59
CA GLU A 193 2.77 -21.70 4.86
C GLU A 193 3.21 -20.74 5.96
N PHE A 194 2.41 -20.60 7.00
CA PHE A 194 2.73 -19.77 8.16
C PHE A 194 3.60 -20.55 9.16
N THR A 195 4.29 -19.82 10.03
CA THR A 195 5.19 -20.42 11.03
C THR A 195 4.47 -21.29 12.07
N ASP A 196 3.16 -21.10 12.23
CA ASP A 196 2.30 -21.89 13.11
C ASP A 196 1.64 -23.10 12.42
N GLY A 197 1.99 -23.35 11.15
CA GLY A 197 1.50 -24.47 10.37
C GLY A 197 0.18 -24.23 9.64
N ARG A 198 -0.44 -23.06 9.75
CA ARG A 198 -1.59 -22.70 8.90
C ARG A 198 -1.17 -22.46 7.46
N PHE A 199 -2.15 -22.53 6.55
CA PHE A 199 -1.95 -22.29 5.13
C PHE A 199 -2.90 -21.23 4.60
N ALA A 200 -2.43 -20.50 3.58
CA ALA A 200 -3.28 -19.66 2.76
C ALA A 200 -2.92 -19.81 1.28
N THR A 201 -3.87 -19.45 0.42
CA THR A 201 -3.65 -19.31 -1.02
C THR A 201 -4.04 -17.93 -1.48
N LEU A 202 -3.25 -17.39 -2.42
CA LEU A 202 -3.51 -16.14 -3.08
C LEU A 202 -3.55 -16.42 -4.58
N THR A 203 -4.67 -16.13 -5.24
CA THR A 203 -4.84 -16.34 -6.68
C THR A 203 -5.15 -15.02 -7.37
N GLY A 204 -4.44 -14.72 -8.45
CA GLY A 204 -4.70 -13.58 -9.30
C GLY A 204 -5.08 -13.99 -10.72
N PHE A 205 -5.97 -13.22 -11.33
CA PHE A 205 -6.44 -13.39 -12.70
C PHE A 205 -6.16 -12.14 -13.52
N ASP A 206 -5.47 -12.27 -14.61
CA ASP A 206 -5.34 -11.20 -15.57
C ASP A 206 -6.68 -10.98 -16.30
N GLY A 207 -7.13 -9.72 -16.34
CA GLY A 207 -8.44 -9.36 -16.89
C GLY A 207 -9.56 -9.19 -15.86
N GLY A 208 -9.26 -9.37 -14.59
CA GLY A 208 -10.10 -8.93 -13.49
C GLY A 208 -11.02 -10.00 -12.89
N CYS A 209 -11.16 -9.90 -11.59
CA CYS A 209 -12.20 -10.53 -10.78
C CYS A 209 -12.44 -9.66 -9.55
N ASP A 210 -13.52 -9.92 -8.80
CA ASP A 210 -13.75 -9.26 -7.52
C ASP A 210 -12.64 -9.63 -6.52
N PHE A 211 -12.27 -8.73 -5.63
CA PHE A 211 -11.52 -9.09 -4.43
C PHE A 211 -12.42 -9.91 -3.52
N MET A 212 -12.01 -11.13 -3.23
CA MET A 212 -12.75 -12.03 -2.34
C MET A 212 -11.85 -12.98 -1.59
N MET A 213 -12.35 -13.48 -0.46
CA MET A 213 -11.71 -14.52 0.33
C MET A 213 -12.72 -15.60 0.72
N HIS A 214 -12.28 -16.86 0.72
CA HIS A 214 -12.86 -17.89 1.54
C HIS A 214 -12.02 -18.01 2.81
N VAL A 215 -12.64 -17.77 3.96
CA VAL A 215 -11.97 -17.82 5.26
C VAL A 215 -12.54 -19.01 6.03
N ALA A 216 -11.69 -19.98 6.31
CA ALA A 216 -12.03 -21.12 7.16
C ALA A 216 -11.65 -20.82 8.60
N THR A 217 -12.53 -21.15 9.53
CA THR A 217 -12.31 -21.06 10.97
C THR A 217 -12.48 -22.43 11.62
N THR A 218 -12.33 -22.53 12.92
CA THR A 218 -12.59 -23.79 13.67
C THR A 218 -14.07 -24.21 13.64
N GLY A 219 -14.99 -23.33 13.27
CA GLY A 219 -16.44 -23.59 13.27
C GLY A 219 -17.09 -23.63 11.91
N GLU A 220 -16.61 -22.84 10.96
CA GLU A 220 -17.26 -22.66 9.66
C GLU A 220 -16.28 -22.15 8.59
N ALA A 221 -16.72 -22.16 7.34
CA ALA A 221 -16.03 -21.47 6.24
C ALA A 221 -16.98 -20.41 5.65
N LYS A 222 -16.50 -19.17 5.54
CA LYS A 222 -17.26 -18.04 4.98
C LYS A 222 -16.65 -17.57 3.67
N ARG A 223 -17.51 -17.32 2.69
CA ARG A 223 -17.15 -16.56 1.50
C ARG A 223 -17.36 -15.08 1.77
N VAL A 224 -16.31 -14.31 1.60
CA VAL A 224 -16.30 -12.85 1.75
C VAL A 224 -16.00 -12.23 0.40
N VAL A 225 -16.90 -11.42 -0.13
CA VAL A 225 -16.71 -10.64 -1.36
C VAL A 225 -16.74 -9.18 -0.98
N VAL A 226 -15.67 -8.44 -1.28
CA VAL A 226 -15.58 -7.01 -0.93
C VAL A 226 -16.58 -6.21 -1.77
N LYS A 227 -17.45 -5.47 -1.10
CA LYS A 227 -18.45 -4.58 -1.68
C LYS A 227 -18.46 -3.20 -1.03
N SER A 228 -17.86 -3.07 0.17
CA SER A 228 -17.78 -1.81 0.89
C SER A 228 -16.91 -0.78 0.17
N ASN A 229 -17.07 0.48 0.54
CA ASN A 229 -16.23 1.58 0.05
C ASN A 229 -14.89 1.62 0.79
N PHE A 230 -14.04 0.64 0.53
CA PHE A 230 -12.74 0.51 1.21
C PHE A 230 -11.78 1.68 0.92
N PHE A 231 -11.89 2.34 -0.24
CA PHE A 231 -11.10 3.54 -0.52
C PHE A 231 -11.54 4.73 0.35
N GLY A 232 -12.84 4.92 0.52
CA GLY A 232 -13.36 5.94 1.45
C GLY A 232 -12.87 5.69 2.87
N ALA A 233 -12.99 4.46 3.36
CA ALA A 233 -12.51 4.07 4.68
C ALA A 233 -10.99 4.25 4.83
N PHE A 234 -10.20 3.92 3.82
CA PHE A 234 -8.75 4.19 3.81
C PHE A 234 -8.45 5.69 3.93
N ILE A 235 -9.11 6.53 3.13
CA ILE A 235 -8.90 7.99 3.16
C ILE A 235 -9.27 8.59 4.52
N GLU A 236 -10.33 8.10 5.16
CA GLU A 236 -10.69 8.52 6.53
C GLU A 236 -9.56 8.20 7.53
N GLN A 237 -8.97 6.99 7.45
CA GLN A 237 -7.85 6.60 8.30
C GLN A 237 -6.56 7.37 7.99
N LEU A 238 -6.30 7.67 6.73
CA LEU A 238 -5.20 8.53 6.31
C LEU A 238 -5.35 9.96 6.85
N CYS A 239 -6.55 10.52 6.74
CA CYS A 239 -6.86 11.84 7.29
C CYS A 239 -6.74 11.87 8.82
N ASP A 240 -7.22 10.84 9.52
CA ASP A 240 -7.06 10.73 10.97
C ASP A 240 -5.58 10.70 11.37
N PHE A 241 -4.76 9.92 10.66
CA PHE A 241 -3.30 9.91 10.86
C PHE A 241 -2.70 11.31 10.68
N PHE A 242 -3.04 12.02 9.62
CA PHE A 242 -2.53 13.38 9.39
C PHE A 242 -3.00 14.41 10.42
N LEU A 243 -4.17 14.23 10.98
CA LEU A 243 -4.74 15.09 12.04
C LEU A 243 -4.21 14.76 13.45
N GLY A 244 -3.26 13.86 13.58
CA GLY A 244 -2.60 13.53 14.84
C GLY A 244 -2.96 12.16 15.43
N GLY A 245 -3.73 11.35 14.71
CA GLY A 245 -4.03 9.97 15.06
C GLY A 245 -2.80 9.06 15.07
N GLU A 246 -2.96 7.83 15.52
CA GLU A 246 -1.86 6.86 15.58
C GLU A 246 -1.43 6.36 14.20
N VAL A 247 -0.22 5.79 14.11
CA VAL A 247 0.23 5.03 12.95
C VAL A 247 -0.67 3.81 12.77
N LYS A 248 -1.23 3.62 11.57
CA LYS A 248 -2.31 2.64 11.33
C LYS A 248 -1.82 1.22 11.08
N VAL A 249 -0.58 1.08 10.61
CA VAL A 249 0.03 -0.22 10.30
C VAL A 249 1.42 -0.27 10.92
N PRO A 250 1.73 -1.28 11.76
CA PRO A 250 3.07 -1.47 12.30
C PRO A 250 4.09 -1.72 11.20
N HIS A 251 5.31 -1.20 11.34
CA HIS A 251 6.40 -1.39 10.38
C HIS A 251 6.70 -2.87 10.12
N GLU A 252 6.67 -3.69 11.16
CA GLU A 252 6.94 -5.13 11.09
C GLU A 252 5.98 -5.86 10.17
N GLU A 253 4.71 -5.43 10.12
CA GLU A 253 3.72 -6.02 9.22
C GLU A 253 4.05 -5.70 7.76
N THR A 254 4.37 -4.44 7.45
CA THR A 254 4.79 -4.04 6.09
C THR A 254 6.09 -4.76 5.69
N LEU A 255 7.08 -4.87 6.59
CA LEU A 255 8.31 -5.61 6.33
C LEU A 255 8.04 -7.09 6.07
N GLY A 256 7.14 -7.72 6.84
CA GLY A 256 6.70 -9.09 6.61
C GLY A 256 6.07 -9.29 5.22
N ILE A 257 5.23 -8.35 4.79
CA ILE A 257 4.62 -8.36 3.46
C ILE A 257 5.69 -8.22 2.36
N MET A 258 6.67 -7.35 2.53
CA MET A 258 7.78 -7.18 1.56
C MET A 258 8.68 -8.44 1.50
N ALA A 259 8.91 -9.12 2.63
CA ALA A 259 9.61 -10.41 2.66
C ALA A 259 8.85 -11.47 1.85
N VAL A 260 7.53 -11.59 2.08
CA VAL A 260 6.67 -12.52 1.31
C VAL A 260 6.70 -12.19 -0.18
N ARG A 261 6.53 -10.91 -0.55
CA ARG A 261 6.60 -10.49 -1.96
C ARG A 261 7.93 -10.87 -2.59
N GLY A 262 9.04 -10.59 -1.93
CA GLY A 262 10.38 -10.93 -2.42
C GLY A 262 10.58 -12.45 -2.59
N ALA A 263 10.07 -13.26 -1.67
CA ALA A 263 10.11 -14.72 -1.79
C ALA A 263 9.26 -15.23 -2.96
N VAL A 264 8.08 -14.66 -3.18
CA VAL A 264 7.23 -15.05 -4.33
C VAL A 264 7.88 -14.68 -5.67
N LEU A 265 8.51 -13.51 -5.79
CA LEU A 265 9.24 -13.14 -7.00
C LEU A 265 10.36 -14.16 -7.32
N LYS A 266 11.08 -14.65 -6.31
CA LYS A 266 12.04 -15.76 -6.48
C LYS A 266 11.35 -17.07 -6.85
N ALA A 267 10.19 -17.38 -6.26
CA ALA A 267 9.43 -18.59 -6.55
C ALA A 267 8.87 -18.62 -8.00
N GLN A 268 8.65 -17.44 -8.61
CA GLN A 268 8.27 -17.34 -10.03
C GLN A 268 9.36 -17.82 -10.98
N GLU A 269 10.64 -17.73 -10.58
CA GLU A 269 11.76 -18.25 -11.38
C GLU A 269 11.88 -19.77 -11.33
N VAL A 270 11.30 -20.40 -10.30
CA VAL A 270 11.32 -21.85 -10.06
C VAL A 270 9.93 -22.39 -9.66
N PRO A 271 8.93 -22.31 -10.56
CA PRO A 271 7.56 -22.69 -10.24
C PRO A 271 7.45 -24.12 -9.67
N GLY A 272 6.57 -24.30 -8.69
CA GLY A 272 6.35 -25.58 -8.04
C GLY A 272 7.35 -25.93 -6.94
N GLN A 273 8.30 -25.05 -6.62
CA GLN A 273 9.24 -25.22 -5.52
C GLN A 273 8.91 -24.28 -4.36
N TRP A 274 9.10 -24.78 -3.13
CA TRP A 274 8.99 -23.96 -1.92
C TRP A 274 10.22 -23.07 -1.76
N ILE A 275 9.98 -21.80 -1.50
CA ILE A 275 11.00 -20.78 -1.20
C ILE A 275 10.75 -20.25 0.22
N GLU A 276 11.76 -20.27 1.08
CA GLU A 276 11.70 -19.69 2.43
C GLU A 276 11.60 -18.16 2.35
N VAL A 277 10.84 -17.57 3.30
CA VAL A 277 10.62 -16.12 3.43
C VAL A 277 11.66 -15.48 4.33
#